data_15ee0aec276118372ace9ba9a6893e37
#
_entry.id   15ee0aec276118372ace9ba9a6893e37
#
_cell.length_a   1.000
_cell.length_b   1.000
_cell.length_c   1.000
_cell.angle_alpha   90.00
_cell.angle_beta   90.00
_cell.angle_gamma   90.00
#
_symmetry.space_group_name_H-M   'P 1'
#
loop_
_entity.id
_entity.type
_entity.pdbx_description
1 polymer ?
#
loop_
_entity_poly.entity_id
_entity_poly.type
_entity_poly.pdbx_seq_one_letter_code
_entity_poly.pdbx_strand_id
1 'polypeptide(L)'
;MEASEREEMKQVIHDKLEETKQEIEQLKELTKPVEPDNAYGRLSRMDAINNKTINDAALREQKSRLQKLERALDNLEDGKYGNCIKCGDPIPVGRLKFMPWTTRCVKCA
;
A
#
# COMPACT_ATOMS: atom_id res chain seq x y z
N MET A 1 -7.52 22.50 0.72
CA MET A 1 -8.17 21.54 -0.17
C MET A 1 -9.67 21.78 -0.16
N GLU A 2 -10.24 21.95 -1.33
CA GLU A 2 -11.67 22.20 -1.47
C GLU A 2 -12.49 20.92 -1.19
N ALA A 3 -13.79 21.11 -0.86
CA ALA A 3 -14.66 19.97 -0.55
C ALA A 3 -14.75 18.95 -1.69
N SER A 4 -14.82 19.41 -2.95
CA SER A 4 -14.84 18.54 -4.12
C SER A 4 -13.56 17.73 -4.28
N GLU A 5 -12.40 18.33 -4.01
CA GLU A 5 -11.12 17.65 -4.04
C GLU A 5 -11.02 16.60 -2.93
N ARG A 6 -11.55 16.90 -1.75
CA ARG A 6 -11.59 15.96 -0.63
C ARG A 6 -12.43 14.74 -0.97
N GLU A 7 -13.57 14.92 -1.61
CA GLU A 7 -14.43 13.82 -2.06
C GLU A 7 -13.71 12.94 -3.10
N GLU A 8 -13.05 13.56 -4.09
CA GLU A 8 -12.25 12.84 -5.07
C GLU A 8 -11.14 12.03 -4.41
N MET A 9 -10.41 12.64 -3.50
CA MET A 9 -9.31 11.96 -2.80
C MET A 9 -9.82 10.84 -1.90
N LYS A 10 -10.97 11.03 -1.26
CA LYS A 10 -11.60 9.98 -0.47
C LYS A 10 -11.88 8.75 -1.34
N GLN A 11 -12.44 8.96 -2.53
CA GLN A 11 -12.71 7.87 -3.46
C GLN A 11 -11.42 7.20 -3.93
N VAL A 12 -10.40 7.98 -4.28
CA VAL A 12 -9.09 7.44 -4.70
C VAL A 12 -8.47 6.59 -3.59
N ILE A 13 -8.53 7.06 -2.35
CA ILE A 13 -7.99 6.32 -1.20
C ILE A 13 -8.76 5.02 -0.99
N HIS A 14 -10.09 5.04 -1.07
CA HIS A 14 -10.91 3.84 -0.93
C HIS A 14 -10.59 2.82 -2.02
N ASP A 15 -10.46 3.25 -3.27
CA ASP A 15 -10.13 2.37 -4.38
C ASP A 15 -8.76 1.73 -4.19
N LYS A 16 -7.78 2.50 -3.75
CA LYS A 16 -6.43 2.00 -3.46
C LYS A 16 -6.43 1.06 -2.26
N LEU A 17 -7.22 1.32 -1.24
CA LEU A 17 -7.36 0.43 -0.09
C LEU A 17 -7.91 -0.94 -0.51
N GLU A 18 -8.96 -0.97 -1.32
CA GLU A 18 -9.52 -2.22 -1.81
C GLU A 18 -8.53 -2.99 -2.67
N GLU A 19 -7.89 -2.30 -3.61
CA GLU A 19 -6.87 -2.88 -4.47
C GLU A 19 -5.73 -3.49 -3.66
N THR A 20 -5.24 -2.76 -2.66
CA THR A 20 -4.17 -3.22 -1.78
C THR A 20 -4.60 -4.43 -0.94
N LYS A 21 -5.83 -4.43 -0.43
CA LYS A 21 -6.38 -5.58 0.31
C LYS A 21 -6.45 -6.83 -0.56
N GLN A 22 -6.86 -6.70 -1.81
CA GLN A 22 -6.91 -7.81 -2.76
C GLN A 22 -5.51 -8.35 -3.05
N GLU A 23 -4.53 -7.48 -3.25
CA GLU A 23 -3.14 -7.87 -3.44
C GLU A 23 -2.58 -8.60 -2.23
N ILE A 24 -2.90 -8.15 -1.02
CA ILE A 24 -2.52 -8.81 0.22
C ILE A 24 -3.10 -10.21 0.29
N GLU A 25 -4.36 -10.39 -0.05
CA GLU A 25 -5.00 -11.71 -0.06
C GLU A 25 -4.31 -12.67 -1.04
N GLN A 26 -3.99 -12.19 -2.24
CA GLN A 26 -3.26 -12.98 -3.22
C GLN A 26 -1.87 -13.35 -2.73
N LEU A 27 -1.15 -12.42 -2.11
CA LEU A 27 0.18 -12.67 -1.57
C LEU A 27 0.15 -13.63 -0.38
N LYS A 28 -0.89 -13.57 0.45
CA LYS A 28 -1.08 -14.54 1.55
C LYS A 28 -1.21 -15.96 1.01
N GLU A 29 -1.93 -16.14 -0.07
CA GLU A 29 -2.03 -17.46 -0.73
C GLU A 29 -0.68 -17.95 -1.23
N LEU A 30 0.11 -17.06 -1.81
CA LEU A 30 1.45 -17.37 -2.33
C LEU A 30 2.49 -17.62 -1.23
N THR A 31 2.26 -17.11 -0.02
CA THR A 31 3.20 -17.26 1.09
C THR A 31 2.85 -18.41 2.04
N LYS A 32 1.80 -19.18 1.74
CA LYS A 32 1.48 -20.36 2.53
C LYS A 32 2.65 -21.34 2.52
N PRO A 33 2.90 -22.05 3.66
CA PRO A 33 3.96 -23.03 3.71
C PRO A 33 3.76 -24.09 2.63
N VAL A 34 4.84 -24.41 1.93
CA VAL A 34 4.84 -25.49 0.95
C VAL A 34 4.78 -26.82 1.70
N GLU A 35 3.75 -27.61 1.44
CA GLU A 35 3.65 -28.94 2.03
C GLU A 35 4.79 -29.82 1.53
N PRO A 36 5.47 -30.56 2.43
CA PRO A 36 6.59 -31.41 2.01
C PRO A 36 6.20 -32.61 1.16
N ASP A 37 4.93 -32.88 1.04
CA ASP A 37 4.36 -34.02 0.32
C ASP A 37 3.93 -33.70 -1.09
N ASN A 38 4.47 -32.68 -1.65
CA ASN A 38 4.07 -32.26 -2.97
C ASN A 38 4.55 -33.25 -4.03
N ALA A 39 3.61 -33.84 -4.78
CA ALA A 39 3.89 -34.75 -5.87
C ALA A 39 4.75 -34.13 -6.99
N TYR A 40 4.88 -32.83 -6.98
CA TYR A 40 5.77 -32.07 -7.85
C TYR A 40 7.16 -31.89 -7.27
N GLY A 41 7.60 -32.83 -6.46
CA GLY A 41 8.78 -32.78 -5.60
C GLY A 41 10.13 -32.59 -6.28
N ARG A 42 10.16 -32.03 -7.48
CA ARG A 42 11.42 -31.69 -8.15
C ARG A 42 11.62 -30.19 -8.31
N LEU A 43 10.73 -29.38 -7.81
CA LEU A 43 11.04 -27.98 -7.58
C LEU A 43 12.13 -27.95 -6.52
N SER A 44 13.30 -27.45 -6.91
CA SER A 44 14.39 -27.31 -5.98
C SER A 44 13.89 -26.53 -4.74
N ARG A 45 14.23 -27.03 -3.56
CA ARG A 45 13.88 -26.34 -2.30
C ARG A 45 14.32 -24.89 -2.30
N MET A 46 15.41 -24.60 -2.99
CA MET A 46 15.95 -23.24 -3.09
C MET A 46 15.02 -22.31 -3.85
N ASP A 47 14.43 -22.77 -4.96
CA ASP A 47 13.50 -21.94 -5.74
C ASP A 47 12.22 -21.64 -4.97
N ALA A 48 11.68 -22.63 -4.27
CA ALA A 48 10.49 -22.45 -3.44
C ALA A 48 10.77 -21.47 -2.28
N ILE A 49 11.92 -21.58 -1.63
CA ILE A 49 12.34 -20.69 -0.54
C ILE A 49 12.55 -19.27 -1.05
N ASN A 50 13.23 -19.10 -2.19
CA ASN A 50 13.47 -17.80 -2.79
C ASN A 50 12.15 -17.11 -3.17
N ASN A 51 11.23 -17.83 -3.80
CA ASN A 51 9.93 -17.30 -4.16
C ASN A 51 9.13 -16.89 -2.93
N LYS A 52 9.16 -17.70 -1.87
CA LYS A 52 8.51 -17.37 -0.61
C LYS A 52 9.10 -16.10 0.00
N THR A 53 10.42 -15.96 0.01
CA THR A 53 11.09 -14.78 0.55
C THR A 53 10.70 -13.51 -0.20
N ILE A 54 10.66 -13.55 -1.52
CA ILE A 54 10.24 -12.45 -2.37
C ILE A 54 8.78 -12.08 -2.07
N ASN A 55 7.91 -13.08 -1.99
CA ASN A 55 6.48 -12.87 -1.71
C ASN A 55 6.26 -12.35 -0.29
N ASP A 56 7.02 -12.82 0.70
CA ASP A 56 6.96 -12.31 2.08
C ASP A 56 7.37 -10.84 2.14
N ALA A 57 8.40 -10.45 1.42
CA ALA A 57 8.85 -9.05 1.34
C ALA A 57 7.77 -8.18 0.69
N ALA A 58 7.18 -8.64 -0.42
CA ALA A 58 6.09 -7.94 -1.10
C ALA A 58 4.86 -7.80 -0.19
N LEU A 59 4.53 -8.85 0.55
CA LEU A 59 3.42 -8.83 1.50
C LEU A 59 3.62 -7.78 2.60
N ARG A 60 4.82 -7.71 3.17
CA ARG A 60 5.15 -6.70 4.18
C ARG A 60 5.04 -5.28 3.63
N GLU A 61 5.50 -5.07 2.41
CA GLU A 61 5.40 -3.78 1.74
C GLU A 61 3.95 -3.37 1.50
N GLN A 62 3.11 -4.30 1.04
CA GLN A 62 1.68 -4.04 0.83
C GLN A 62 0.94 -3.76 2.13
N LYS A 63 1.26 -4.49 3.19
CA LYS A 63 0.68 -4.23 4.53
C LYS A 63 1.07 -2.85 5.05
N SER A 64 2.33 -2.44 4.84
CA SER A 64 2.79 -1.10 5.20
C SER A 64 2.03 -0.02 4.42
N ARG A 65 1.84 -0.24 3.11
CA ARG A 65 1.07 0.67 2.26
C ARG A 65 -0.38 0.77 2.71
N LEU A 66 -0.98 -0.36 3.10
CA LEU A 66 -2.35 -0.39 3.62
C LEU A 66 -2.49 0.49 4.86
N GLN A 67 -1.57 0.37 5.81
CA GLN A 67 -1.56 1.21 7.01
C GLN A 67 -1.42 2.70 6.67
N LYS A 68 -0.58 3.04 5.71
CA LYS A 68 -0.40 4.42 5.24
C LYS A 68 -1.68 4.96 4.60
N LEU A 69 -2.37 4.14 3.83
CA LEU A 69 -3.64 4.52 3.20
C LEU A 69 -4.74 4.73 4.25
N GLU A 70 -4.84 3.86 5.25
CA GLU A 70 -5.78 4.01 6.35
C GLU A 70 -5.52 5.30 7.13
N ARG A 71 -4.26 5.60 7.40
CA ARG A 71 -3.86 6.85 8.04
C ARG A 71 -4.19 8.06 7.19
N ALA A 72 -4.00 7.97 5.87
CA ALA A 72 -4.36 9.03 4.94
C ALA A 72 -5.86 9.32 4.97
N LEU A 73 -6.68 8.28 5.05
CA LEU A 73 -8.13 8.42 5.15
C LEU A 73 -8.53 9.10 6.46
N ASP A 74 -7.93 8.71 7.58
CA ASP A 74 -8.16 9.35 8.88
C ASP A 74 -7.77 10.83 8.84
N ASN A 75 -6.62 11.14 8.25
CA ASN A 75 -6.17 12.53 8.09
C ASN A 75 -7.13 13.35 7.22
N LEU A 76 -7.70 12.74 6.20
CA LEU A 76 -8.68 13.39 5.32
C LEU A 76 -9.95 13.75 6.10
N GLU A 77 -10.44 12.83 6.93
CA GLU A 77 -11.60 13.09 7.79
C GLU A 77 -11.32 14.16 8.84
N ASP A 78 -10.11 14.19 9.38
CA ASP A 78 -9.68 15.19 10.35
C ASP A 78 -9.32 16.55 9.72
N GLY A 79 -9.30 16.63 8.40
CA GLY A 79 -8.93 17.85 7.68
C GLY A 79 -7.42 18.13 7.63
N LYS A 80 -6.60 17.15 7.99
CA LYS A 80 -5.12 17.27 8.01
C LYS A 80 -4.46 16.74 6.73
N TYR A 81 -5.24 16.13 5.87
CA TYR A 81 -4.74 15.55 4.64
C TYR A 81 -4.33 16.60 3.62
N GLY A 82 -3.29 16.31 2.85
CA GLY A 82 -2.84 17.16 1.76
C GLY A 82 -1.75 18.16 2.13
N ASN A 83 -1.30 18.16 3.40
CA ASN A 83 -0.20 19.01 3.85
C ASN A 83 1.01 18.16 4.19
N CYS A 84 2.20 18.66 3.83
CA CYS A 84 3.44 18.00 4.18
C CYS A 84 3.63 17.99 5.70
N ILE A 85 3.94 16.83 6.28
CA ILE A 85 4.16 16.70 7.72
C ILE A 85 5.47 17.35 8.17
N LYS A 86 6.39 17.60 7.23
CA LYS A 86 7.72 18.13 7.54
C LYS A 86 7.81 19.63 7.40
N CYS A 87 7.30 20.20 6.32
CA CYS A 87 7.36 21.64 6.05
C CYS A 87 6.02 22.38 6.16
N GLY A 88 4.90 21.64 6.23
CA GLY A 88 3.57 22.21 6.32
C GLY A 88 2.99 22.76 5.02
N ASP A 89 3.76 22.72 3.94
CA ASP A 89 3.28 23.20 2.64
C ASP A 89 2.29 22.25 2.02
N PRO A 90 1.31 22.77 1.23
CA PRO A 90 0.34 21.90 0.57
C PRO A 90 1.02 21.00 -0.46
N ILE A 91 0.62 19.73 -0.48
CA ILE A 91 1.08 18.77 -1.47
C ILE A 91 0.24 18.94 -2.74
N PRO A 92 0.86 18.96 -3.94
CA PRO A 92 0.09 19.07 -5.18
C PRO A 92 -0.93 17.94 -5.33
N VAL A 93 -2.14 18.28 -5.78
CA VAL A 93 -3.23 17.31 -5.96
C VAL A 93 -2.83 16.19 -6.93
N GLY A 94 -2.08 16.52 -7.98
CA GLY A 94 -1.57 15.53 -8.94
C GLY A 94 -0.70 14.47 -8.26
N ARG A 95 0.14 14.87 -7.32
CA ARG A 95 0.96 13.95 -6.53
C ARG A 95 0.10 13.09 -5.60
N LEU A 96 -0.90 13.69 -4.98
CA LEU A 96 -1.84 12.97 -4.11
C LEU A 96 -2.66 11.94 -4.87
N LYS A 97 -3.08 12.24 -6.08
CA LYS A 97 -3.80 11.28 -6.94
C LYS A 97 -2.93 10.11 -7.35
N PHE A 98 -1.66 10.34 -7.58
CA PHE A 98 -0.70 9.30 -7.93
C PHE A 98 -0.25 8.48 -6.72
N MET A 99 0.02 9.18 -5.61
CA MET A 99 0.47 8.57 -4.35
C MET A 99 -0.41 9.03 -3.19
N PRO A 100 -1.64 8.51 -3.06
CA PRO A 100 -2.57 9.01 -2.05
C PRO A 100 -2.13 8.80 -0.61
N TRP A 101 -1.18 7.90 -0.38
CA TRP A 101 -0.61 7.63 0.95
C TRP A 101 0.52 8.58 1.34
N THR A 102 0.94 9.46 0.43
CA THR A 102 2.08 10.34 0.71
C THR A 102 1.74 11.37 1.78
N THR A 103 2.70 11.62 2.67
CA THR A 103 2.60 12.64 3.71
C THR A 103 3.64 13.74 3.55
N ARG A 104 4.43 13.69 2.47
CA ARG A 104 5.53 14.62 2.21
C ARG A 104 5.40 15.24 0.82
N CYS A 105 5.75 16.52 0.72
CA CYS A 105 5.82 17.20 -0.57
C CYS A 105 7.05 16.77 -1.36
N VAL A 106 7.12 17.21 -2.62
CA VAL A 106 8.25 16.87 -3.52
C VAL A 106 9.59 17.28 -2.93
N LYS A 107 9.61 18.41 -2.21
CA LYS A 107 10.86 18.94 -1.62
C LYS A 107 11.32 18.13 -0.41
N CYS A 108 10.41 17.48 0.30
CA CYS A 108 10.70 16.73 1.53
C CYS A 108 10.75 15.21 1.31
N ALA A 109 10.35 14.76 0.15
CA ALA A 109 10.30 13.33 -0.18
C ALA A 109 11.69 12.70 -0.30
#